data_d37e7b707b83982e89ae186dbdbbd721
#
_entry.id   d37e7b707b83982e89ae186dbdbbd721
#
_cell.length_a   1.000
_cell.length_b   1.000
_cell.length_c   1.000
_cell.angle_alpha   90.00
_cell.angle_beta   90.00
_cell.angle_gamma   90.00
#
_symmetry.space_group_name_H-M   'P 1'
#
loop_
_entity.id
_entity.type
_entity.pdbx_description
1 polymer ?
#
loop_
_entity_poly.entity_id
_entity_poly.type
_entity_poly.pdbx_seq_one_letter_code
_entity_poly.pdbx_strand_id
1 'polypeptide(L)'
;MKILVPVKRVVDYNVKIRIKSDGSGVELANVKMSMNPFDEIAVEEALRQKEAGKATEVIVVSIGPAQAGETLRTGLAMGADRGILVKVEGIVEPLAVAKILKGIVEAEQPGLVILGKQAIDDDCNQIGQMLAALTGLAQGTFASKVVVADGRVEVTREVDGGMQTVSLALPAIVTTDLRLNEPRYASLPNIMKAKKKPIADKSAADYAVDVTPRLKVLKTVEPSGRKAGVKVKTVAELVAKLHDEVGVI
;
A
#
# COMPACT_ATOMS: atom_id res chain seq x y z
N MET A 1 5.31 -19.91 8.20
CA MET A 1 5.33 -19.47 6.78
C MET A 1 6.08 -18.15 6.64
N LYS A 2 6.52 -17.77 5.43
CA LYS A 2 7.00 -16.41 5.13
C LYS A 2 5.82 -15.48 4.86
N ILE A 3 5.96 -14.21 5.23
CA ILE A 3 5.03 -13.13 4.83
C ILE A 3 5.79 -12.12 3.98
N LEU A 4 5.26 -11.79 2.80
CA LEU A 4 5.79 -10.78 1.90
C LEU A 4 4.97 -9.50 2.04
N VAL A 5 5.65 -8.35 2.23
CA VAL A 5 4.99 -7.05 2.43
C VAL A 5 5.57 -6.04 1.44
N PRO A 6 4.88 -5.78 0.33
CA PRO A 6 5.20 -4.64 -0.53
C PRO A 6 4.99 -3.31 0.18
N VAL A 7 5.96 -2.39 0.04
CA VAL A 7 5.92 -1.06 0.63
C VAL A 7 6.32 0.00 -0.39
N LYS A 8 5.60 1.11 -0.45
CA LYS A 8 5.86 2.19 -1.40
C LYS A 8 6.42 3.42 -0.70
N ARG A 9 7.43 4.05 -1.32
CA ARG A 9 7.93 5.37 -0.93
C ARG A 9 7.04 6.43 -1.54
N VAL A 10 6.40 7.25 -0.71
CA VAL A 10 5.47 8.31 -1.12
C VAL A 10 5.84 9.65 -0.47
N VAL A 11 5.28 10.74 -0.95
CA VAL A 11 5.37 12.03 -0.24
C VAL A 11 4.68 11.90 1.11
N ASP A 12 5.34 12.38 2.18
CA ASP A 12 4.77 12.36 3.54
C ASP A 12 3.44 13.13 3.56
N TYR A 13 2.41 12.53 4.16
CA TYR A 13 1.05 13.08 4.17
C TYR A 13 0.91 14.44 4.89
N ASN A 14 1.91 14.84 5.69
CA ASN A 14 1.95 16.17 6.32
C ASN A 14 2.51 17.24 5.37
N VAL A 15 3.06 16.86 4.22
CA VAL A 15 3.64 17.81 3.26
C VAL A 15 2.54 18.43 2.42
N LYS A 16 2.53 19.76 2.33
CA LYS A 16 1.67 20.46 1.36
C LYS A 16 2.23 20.26 -0.05
N ILE A 17 1.51 19.49 -0.86
CA ILE A 17 1.86 19.23 -2.26
C ILE A 17 1.89 20.53 -3.07
N ARG A 18 2.90 20.65 -3.93
CA ARG A 18 3.04 21.74 -4.90
C ARG A 18 3.19 21.16 -6.30
N ILE A 19 2.62 21.82 -7.28
CA ILE A 19 2.74 21.45 -8.69
C ILE A 19 3.94 22.18 -9.28
N LYS A 20 4.68 21.50 -10.14
CA LYS A 20 5.77 22.11 -10.90
C LYS A 20 5.25 23.26 -11.79
N SER A 21 6.02 24.28 -11.98
CA SER A 21 5.64 25.48 -12.75
C SER A 21 5.24 25.17 -14.20
N ASP A 22 5.79 24.11 -14.78
CA ASP A 22 5.46 23.62 -16.12
C ASP A 22 4.23 22.69 -16.18
N GLY A 23 3.62 22.38 -15.03
CA GLY A 23 2.47 21.48 -14.94
C GLY A 23 2.79 20.00 -15.25
N SER A 24 4.06 19.62 -15.32
CA SER A 24 4.47 18.24 -15.67
C SER A 24 4.28 17.23 -14.54
N GLY A 25 3.95 17.66 -13.33
CA GLY A 25 3.78 16.80 -12.18
C GLY A 25 3.91 17.53 -10.86
N VAL A 26 4.05 16.75 -9.79
CA VAL A 26 4.26 17.23 -8.43
C VAL A 26 5.74 17.53 -8.21
N GLU A 27 6.05 18.63 -7.49
CA GLU A 27 7.39 18.96 -7.07
C GLU A 27 7.86 17.98 -5.98
N LEU A 28 8.93 17.25 -6.27
CA LEU A 28 9.49 16.24 -5.37
C LEU A 28 10.89 16.61 -4.85
N ALA A 29 11.48 17.70 -5.33
CA ALA A 29 12.82 18.12 -4.90
C ALA A 29 12.76 18.61 -3.45
N ASN A 30 13.62 18.05 -2.60
CA ASN A 30 13.71 18.38 -1.16
C ASN A 30 12.39 18.21 -0.37
N VAL A 31 11.51 17.33 -0.83
CA VAL A 31 10.26 17.01 -0.15
C VAL A 31 10.47 15.81 0.77
N LYS A 32 9.94 15.89 1.98
CA LYS A 32 9.96 14.75 2.91
C LYS A 32 9.18 13.58 2.31
N MET A 33 9.82 12.42 2.26
CA MET A 33 9.21 11.17 1.82
C MET A 33 9.05 10.22 3.01
N SER A 34 8.04 9.35 2.95
CA SER A 34 7.77 8.35 3.98
C SER A 34 7.31 7.02 3.35
N MET A 35 7.13 6.00 4.18
CA MET A 35 6.38 4.81 3.78
C MET A 35 4.90 5.19 3.61
N ASN A 36 4.24 4.59 2.63
CA ASN A 36 2.79 4.74 2.46
C ASN A 36 2.06 4.26 3.74
N PRO A 37 1.14 5.05 4.32
CA PRO A 37 0.48 4.71 5.59
C PRO A 37 -0.25 3.36 5.59
N PHE A 38 -0.86 2.97 4.47
CA PHE A 38 -1.50 1.65 4.35
C PHE A 38 -0.47 0.50 4.37
N ASP A 39 0.75 0.76 3.89
CA ASP A 39 1.83 -0.24 3.91
C ASP A 39 2.45 -0.35 5.31
N GLU A 40 2.50 0.74 6.09
CA GLU A 40 2.90 0.68 7.50
C GLU A 40 1.98 -0.25 8.30
N ILE A 41 0.67 -0.20 8.03
CA ILE A 41 -0.32 -1.10 8.61
C ILE A 41 -0.08 -2.55 8.17
N ALA A 42 0.27 -2.75 6.90
CA ALA A 42 0.60 -4.07 6.37
C ALA A 42 1.85 -4.67 7.04
N VAL A 43 2.91 -3.85 7.25
CA VAL A 43 4.11 -4.27 7.97
C VAL A 43 3.77 -4.63 9.42
N GLU A 44 2.99 -3.79 10.11
CA GLU A 44 2.56 -4.05 11.49
C GLU A 44 1.80 -5.37 11.59
N GLU A 45 0.85 -5.62 10.68
CA GLU A 45 0.09 -6.86 10.67
C GLU A 45 0.98 -8.09 10.47
N ALA A 46 1.92 -8.02 9.52
CA ALA A 46 2.87 -9.10 9.29
C ALA A 46 3.74 -9.40 10.53
N LEU A 47 4.13 -8.36 11.26
CA LEU A 47 4.90 -8.50 12.50
C LEU A 47 4.04 -9.12 13.62
N ARG A 48 2.79 -8.73 13.77
CA ARG A 48 1.85 -9.33 14.73
C ARG A 48 1.63 -10.82 14.44
N GLN A 49 1.48 -11.20 13.16
CA GLN A 49 1.38 -12.60 12.77
C GLN A 49 2.67 -13.39 13.11
N LYS A 50 3.84 -12.78 12.95
CA LYS A 50 5.11 -13.38 13.34
C LYS A 50 5.23 -13.53 14.86
N GLU A 51 4.89 -12.52 15.63
CA GLU A 51 4.88 -12.53 17.10
C GLU A 51 3.90 -13.57 17.66
N ALA A 52 2.78 -13.80 16.96
CA ALA A 52 1.82 -14.86 17.28
C ALA A 52 2.27 -16.27 16.84
N GLY A 53 3.49 -16.42 16.30
CA GLY A 53 4.05 -17.70 15.85
C GLY A 53 3.45 -18.24 14.55
N LYS A 54 2.66 -17.45 13.83
CA LYS A 54 2.05 -17.84 12.54
C LYS A 54 3.00 -17.66 11.36
N ALA A 55 3.99 -16.79 11.47
CA ALA A 55 5.03 -16.59 10.48
C ALA A 55 6.43 -16.77 11.06
N THR A 56 7.37 -17.20 10.22
CA THR A 56 8.78 -17.38 10.57
C THR A 56 9.65 -16.25 10.06
N GLU A 57 9.24 -15.60 8.98
CA GLU A 57 9.99 -14.54 8.33
C GLU A 57 9.05 -13.48 7.74
N VAL A 58 9.40 -12.20 7.91
CA VAL A 58 8.73 -11.04 7.27
C VAL A 58 9.72 -10.39 6.31
N ILE A 59 9.35 -10.33 5.03
CA ILE A 59 10.14 -9.79 3.93
C ILE A 59 9.46 -8.51 3.43
N VAL A 60 10.14 -7.38 3.51
CA VAL A 60 9.65 -6.13 2.93
C VAL A 60 10.20 -5.92 1.52
N VAL A 61 9.36 -5.49 0.59
CA VAL A 61 9.74 -5.27 -0.81
C VAL A 61 9.38 -3.85 -1.22
N SER A 62 10.29 -3.18 -1.94
CA SER A 62 9.97 -1.90 -2.57
C SER A 62 10.43 -1.90 -4.03
N ILE A 63 9.62 -1.32 -4.90
CA ILE A 63 9.90 -1.16 -6.33
C ILE A 63 9.97 0.33 -6.60
N GLY A 64 11.10 0.82 -7.08
CA GLY A 64 11.31 2.25 -7.33
C GLY A 64 12.78 2.63 -7.39
N PRO A 65 13.10 3.93 -7.30
CA PRO A 65 14.48 4.41 -7.36
C PRO A 65 15.29 3.94 -6.14
N ALA A 66 16.61 4.10 -6.20
CA ALA A 66 17.51 3.67 -5.13
C ALA A 66 17.12 4.20 -3.73
N GLN A 67 16.52 5.40 -3.65
CA GLN A 67 16.03 6.00 -2.41
C GLN A 67 14.86 5.23 -1.77
N ALA A 68 14.18 4.34 -2.48
CA ALA A 68 13.17 3.46 -1.90
C ALA A 68 13.77 2.48 -0.86
N GLY A 69 15.10 2.31 -0.89
CA GLY A 69 15.84 1.61 0.17
C GLY A 69 15.67 2.22 1.56
N GLU A 70 15.41 3.54 1.68
CA GLU A 70 15.13 4.21 2.95
C GLU A 70 13.80 3.73 3.55
N THR A 71 12.78 3.56 2.70
CA THR A 71 11.48 2.99 3.10
C THR A 71 11.63 1.54 3.58
N LEU A 72 12.45 0.73 2.89
CA LEU A 72 12.78 -0.60 3.37
C LEU A 72 13.48 -0.57 4.74
N ARG A 73 14.41 0.37 4.97
CA ARG A 73 15.04 0.55 6.29
C ARG A 73 14.03 0.86 7.38
N THR A 74 12.97 1.62 7.06
CA THR A 74 11.87 1.87 8.01
C THR A 74 11.14 0.56 8.36
N GLY A 75 10.74 -0.25 7.40
CA GLY A 75 10.11 -1.55 7.64
C GLY A 75 11.02 -2.52 8.41
N LEU A 76 12.32 -2.52 8.12
CA LEU A 76 13.33 -3.29 8.86
C LEU A 76 13.50 -2.81 10.30
N ALA A 77 13.35 -1.50 10.55
CA ALA A 77 13.40 -0.91 11.89
C ALA A 77 12.13 -1.21 12.69
N MET A 78 10.97 -1.32 12.04
CA MET A 78 9.74 -1.82 12.68
C MET A 78 9.88 -3.28 13.14
N GLY A 79 10.67 -4.11 12.44
CA GLY A 79 10.92 -5.48 12.87
C GLY A 79 11.07 -6.51 11.74
N ALA A 80 10.81 -6.16 10.48
CA ALA A 80 10.99 -7.07 9.34
C ALA A 80 12.42 -7.65 9.30
N ASP A 81 12.59 -8.82 8.72
CA ASP A 81 13.85 -9.58 8.77
C ASP A 81 14.82 -9.15 7.68
N ARG A 82 14.35 -9.03 6.46
CA ARG A 82 15.14 -8.59 5.30
C ARG A 82 14.32 -7.80 4.30
N GLY A 83 15.00 -7.13 3.38
CA GLY A 83 14.38 -6.36 2.31
C GLY A 83 14.76 -6.84 0.92
N ILE A 84 13.93 -6.53 -0.06
CA ILE A 84 14.21 -6.64 -1.49
C ILE A 84 13.93 -5.28 -2.13
N LEU A 85 14.93 -4.69 -2.75
CA LEU A 85 14.78 -3.46 -3.52
C LEU A 85 14.83 -3.81 -5.01
N VAL A 86 13.72 -3.61 -5.71
CA VAL A 86 13.71 -3.68 -7.17
C VAL A 86 13.91 -2.29 -7.72
N LYS A 87 15.11 -2.03 -8.24
CA LYS A 87 15.48 -0.71 -8.76
C LYS A 87 14.84 -0.46 -10.11
N VAL A 88 14.01 0.57 -10.17
CA VAL A 88 13.40 1.09 -11.39
C VAL A 88 13.38 2.61 -11.29
N GLU A 89 13.82 3.29 -12.33
CA GLU A 89 13.75 4.76 -12.40
C GLU A 89 12.43 5.21 -13.02
N GLY A 90 11.92 6.34 -12.55
CA GLY A 90 10.67 6.94 -13.04
C GLY A 90 9.40 6.31 -12.46
N ILE A 91 8.29 6.52 -13.14
CA ILE A 91 6.96 6.04 -12.74
C ILE A 91 6.78 4.59 -13.23
N VAL A 92 6.40 3.71 -12.31
CA VAL A 92 6.06 2.31 -12.64
C VAL A 92 4.55 2.13 -12.49
N GLU A 93 3.89 1.74 -13.57
CA GLU A 93 2.44 1.54 -13.59
C GLU A 93 2.02 0.32 -12.76
N PRO A 94 0.80 0.30 -12.17
CA PRO A 94 0.34 -0.76 -11.27
C PRO A 94 0.47 -2.18 -11.85
N LEU A 95 0.19 -2.37 -13.14
CA LEU A 95 0.31 -3.69 -13.77
C LEU A 95 1.78 -4.17 -13.84
N ALA A 96 2.72 -3.27 -14.11
CA ALA A 96 4.14 -3.63 -14.13
C ALA A 96 4.61 -3.98 -12.69
N VAL A 97 4.17 -3.22 -11.69
CA VAL A 97 4.42 -3.54 -10.26
C VAL A 97 3.86 -4.91 -9.91
N ALA A 98 2.60 -5.21 -10.28
CA ALA A 98 1.98 -6.51 -10.00
C ALA A 98 2.72 -7.68 -10.67
N LYS A 99 3.24 -7.50 -11.90
CA LYS A 99 4.06 -8.49 -12.59
C LYS A 99 5.41 -8.74 -11.90
N ILE A 100 6.08 -7.68 -11.43
CA ILE A 100 7.32 -7.81 -10.66
C ILE A 100 7.04 -8.55 -9.35
N LEU A 101 5.99 -8.17 -8.64
CA LEU A 101 5.58 -8.84 -7.40
C LEU A 101 5.23 -10.30 -7.63
N LYS A 102 4.60 -10.66 -8.75
CA LYS A 102 4.38 -12.06 -9.13
C LYS A 102 5.69 -12.83 -9.18
N GLY A 103 6.71 -12.31 -9.88
CA GLY A 103 8.02 -12.94 -9.95
C GLY A 103 8.68 -13.11 -8.57
N ILE A 104 8.50 -12.13 -7.67
CA ILE A 104 8.97 -12.21 -6.29
C ILE A 104 8.20 -13.29 -5.50
N VAL A 105 6.87 -13.36 -5.65
CA VAL A 105 6.05 -14.41 -5.03
C VAL A 105 6.47 -15.80 -5.51
N GLU A 106 6.76 -15.96 -6.78
CA GLU A 106 7.25 -17.22 -7.36
C GLU A 106 8.64 -17.60 -6.82
N ALA A 107 9.54 -16.64 -6.61
CA ALA A 107 10.87 -16.89 -6.07
C ALA A 107 10.88 -17.14 -4.54
N GLU A 108 10.10 -16.38 -3.78
CA GLU A 108 10.10 -16.42 -2.32
C GLU A 108 9.12 -17.43 -1.73
N GLN A 109 8.08 -17.81 -2.46
CA GLN A 109 7.02 -18.74 -2.03
C GLN A 109 6.43 -18.35 -0.66
N PRO A 110 5.92 -17.11 -0.49
CA PRO A 110 5.31 -16.70 0.77
C PRO A 110 3.98 -17.43 0.97
N GLY A 111 3.65 -17.76 2.22
CA GLY A 111 2.33 -18.27 2.57
C GLY A 111 1.28 -17.18 2.64
N LEU A 112 1.70 -15.91 2.79
CA LEU A 112 0.79 -14.76 2.81
C LEU A 112 1.51 -13.54 2.23
N VAL A 113 0.80 -12.78 1.40
CA VAL A 113 1.20 -11.44 0.95
C VAL A 113 0.26 -10.44 1.60
N ILE A 114 0.80 -9.47 2.33
CA ILE A 114 0.02 -8.39 2.94
C ILE A 114 0.53 -7.06 2.39
N LEU A 115 -0.33 -6.26 1.81
CA LEU A 115 0.02 -4.95 1.25
C LEU A 115 -1.06 -3.92 1.54
N GLY A 116 -0.70 -2.65 1.51
CA GLY A 116 -1.67 -1.56 1.59
C GLY A 116 -2.72 -1.66 0.49
N LYS A 117 -3.98 -1.34 0.78
CA LYS A 117 -5.03 -1.35 -0.24
C LYS A 117 -4.74 -0.39 -1.39
N GLN A 118 -4.12 0.74 -1.10
CA GLN A 118 -3.80 1.80 -2.05
C GLN A 118 -2.56 2.59 -1.57
N ALA A 119 -1.98 3.38 -2.45
CA ALA A 119 -0.94 4.35 -2.11
C ALA A 119 -1.53 5.76 -2.16
N ILE A 120 -1.15 6.64 -1.22
CA ILE A 120 -1.73 7.97 -1.07
C ILE A 120 -1.30 8.97 -2.16
N ASP A 121 -0.36 8.60 -3.01
CA ASP A 121 0.13 9.43 -4.11
C ASP A 121 -0.68 9.26 -5.41
N ASP A 122 -1.22 8.08 -5.66
CA ASP A 122 -1.94 7.77 -6.89
C ASP A 122 -3.37 7.23 -6.69
N ASP A 123 -3.68 6.75 -5.49
CA ASP A 123 -4.97 6.16 -5.10
C ASP A 123 -5.52 5.08 -6.07
N CYS A 124 -4.64 4.42 -6.83
CA CYS A 124 -5.07 3.47 -7.87
C CYS A 124 -5.81 2.25 -7.32
N ASN A 125 -5.43 1.75 -6.13
CA ASN A 125 -6.04 0.57 -5.48
C ASN A 125 -6.17 -0.66 -6.43
N GLN A 126 -5.12 -0.98 -7.17
CA GLN A 126 -5.16 -2.00 -8.22
C GLN A 126 -4.18 -3.16 -8.00
N ILE A 127 -3.06 -2.91 -7.30
CA ILE A 127 -1.92 -3.84 -7.28
C ILE A 127 -2.27 -5.17 -6.62
N GLY A 128 -2.94 -5.15 -5.47
CA GLY A 128 -3.31 -6.38 -4.76
C GLY A 128 -4.22 -7.29 -5.59
N GLN A 129 -5.24 -6.71 -6.22
CA GLN A 129 -6.20 -7.42 -7.06
C GLN A 129 -5.54 -7.95 -8.35
N MET A 130 -4.67 -7.16 -9.00
CA MET A 130 -3.90 -7.59 -10.17
C MET A 130 -2.94 -8.72 -9.81
N LEU A 131 -2.26 -8.63 -8.67
CA LEU A 131 -1.35 -9.67 -8.19
C LEU A 131 -2.12 -10.98 -7.94
N ALA A 132 -3.28 -10.91 -7.31
CA ALA A 132 -4.12 -12.08 -7.07
C ALA A 132 -4.54 -12.75 -8.39
N ALA A 133 -4.98 -11.97 -9.37
CA ALA A 133 -5.35 -12.47 -10.68
C ALA A 133 -4.15 -13.10 -11.42
N LEU A 134 -2.97 -12.47 -11.37
CA LEU A 134 -1.76 -12.95 -12.05
C LEU A 134 -1.17 -14.21 -11.41
N THR A 135 -1.36 -14.42 -10.11
CA THR A 135 -0.84 -15.58 -9.36
C THR A 135 -1.87 -16.70 -9.20
N GLY A 136 -3.15 -16.42 -9.42
CA GLY A 136 -4.25 -17.34 -9.14
C GLY A 136 -4.52 -17.53 -7.63
N LEU A 137 -3.92 -16.71 -6.77
CA LEU A 137 -4.10 -16.80 -5.33
C LEU A 137 -5.41 -16.16 -4.89
N ALA A 138 -6.00 -16.68 -3.82
CA ALA A 138 -7.18 -16.08 -3.19
C ALA A 138 -6.85 -14.69 -2.63
N GLN A 139 -7.82 -13.76 -2.66
CA GLN A 139 -7.65 -12.40 -2.16
C GLN A 139 -8.69 -12.00 -1.12
N GLY A 140 -8.25 -11.29 -0.07
CA GLY A 140 -9.07 -10.58 0.89
C GLY A 140 -8.71 -9.12 0.90
N THR A 141 -9.60 -8.25 0.35
CA THR A 141 -9.33 -6.82 0.18
C THR A 141 -9.94 -5.99 1.30
N PHE A 142 -9.32 -4.84 1.61
CA PHE A 142 -9.80 -3.85 2.60
C PHE A 142 -9.91 -4.42 4.01
N ALA A 143 -8.93 -5.22 4.42
CA ALA A 143 -8.97 -5.92 5.71
C ALA A 143 -9.00 -4.94 6.89
N SER A 144 -10.01 -5.10 7.75
CA SER A 144 -10.10 -4.47 9.07
C SER A 144 -9.81 -5.47 10.21
N LYS A 145 -9.76 -6.78 9.89
CA LYS A 145 -9.31 -7.84 10.80
C LYS A 145 -8.75 -9.01 9.99
N VAL A 146 -7.65 -9.58 10.49
CA VAL A 146 -6.97 -10.75 9.88
C VAL A 146 -6.73 -11.81 10.96
N VAL A 147 -7.16 -13.05 10.70
CA VAL A 147 -6.92 -14.20 11.59
C VAL A 147 -6.36 -15.36 10.79
N VAL A 148 -5.13 -15.78 11.10
CA VAL A 148 -4.47 -16.92 10.45
C VAL A 148 -4.59 -18.16 11.34
N ALA A 149 -5.24 -19.20 10.84
CA ALA A 149 -5.36 -20.48 11.52
C ALA A 149 -5.57 -21.63 10.52
N ASP A 150 -5.07 -22.81 10.86
CA ASP A 150 -5.38 -24.09 10.18
C ASP A 150 -5.24 -24.08 8.65
N GLY A 151 -4.16 -23.44 8.14
CA GLY A 151 -3.90 -23.36 6.71
C GLY A 151 -4.82 -22.38 5.95
N ARG A 152 -5.55 -21.55 6.67
CA ARG A 152 -6.47 -20.54 6.14
C ARG A 152 -6.19 -19.16 6.74
N VAL A 153 -6.69 -18.13 6.10
CA VAL A 153 -6.78 -16.78 6.65
C VAL A 153 -8.22 -16.29 6.55
N GLU A 154 -8.77 -15.86 7.68
CA GLU A 154 -10.04 -15.15 7.73
C GLU A 154 -9.78 -13.66 7.67
N VAL A 155 -10.44 -12.98 6.74
CA VAL A 155 -10.33 -11.55 6.51
C VAL A 155 -11.70 -10.92 6.68
N THR A 156 -11.84 -10.08 7.71
CA THR A 156 -13.01 -9.21 7.85
C THR A 156 -12.73 -7.91 7.12
N ARG A 157 -13.62 -7.52 6.26
CA ARG A 157 -13.50 -6.37 5.36
C ARG A 157 -14.74 -5.49 5.44
N GLU A 158 -14.57 -4.21 5.22
CA GLU A 158 -15.69 -3.27 5.13
C GLU A 158 -16.19 -3.21 3.68
N VAL A 159 -17.49 -3.30 3.54
CA VAL A 159 -18.23 -3.17 2.28
C VAL A 159 -19.39 -2.21 2.48
N ASP A 160 -20.02 -1.71 1.40
CA ASP A 160 -21.08 -0.69 1.51
C ASP A 160 -22.26 -1.11 2.41
N GLY A 161 -22.58 -2.40 2.45
CA GLY A 161 -23.64 -2.94 3.30
C GLY A 161 -23.23 -3.28 4.74
N GLY A 162 -21.97 -3.04 5.13
CA GLY A 162 -21.48 -3.36 6.48
C GLY A 162 -20.19 -4.18 6.47
N MET A 163 -20.09 -5.19 7.32
CA MET A 163 -18.89 -6.03 7.46
C MET A 163 -19.09 -7.39 6.80
N GLN A 164 -18.07 -7.84 6.04
CA GLN A 164 -18.05 -9.18 5.45
C GLN A 164 -16.79 -9.92 5.91
N THR A 165 -16.94 -11.16 6.36
CA THR A 165 -15.79 -12.03 6.64
C THR A 165 -15.69 -13.10 5.56
N VAL A 166 -14.51 -13.20 4.94
CA VAL A 166 -14.18 -14.23 3.96
C VAL A 166 -13.09 -15.13 4.51
N SER A 167 -13.16 -16.43 4.22
CA SER A 167 -12.16 -17.42 4.62
C SER A 167 -11.41 -17.91 3.37
N LEU A 168 -10.10 -17.69 3.32
CA LEU A 168 -9.26 -17.95 2.18
C LEU A 168 -8.28 -19.08 2.50
N ALA A 169 -8.07 -19.99 1.55
CA ALA A 169 -6.98 -20.95 1.64
C ALA A 169 -5.62 -20.24 1.47
N LEU A 170 -4.63 -20.63 2.25
CA LEU A 170 -3.24 -20.17 2.05
C LEU A 170 -2.58 -21.02 0.93
N PRO A 171 -1.68 -20.41 0.11
CA PRO A 171 -1.24 -19.02 0.15
C PRO A 171 -2.31 -18.04 -0.35
N ALA A 172 -2.33 -16.82 0.21
CA ALA A 172 -3.33 -15.80 -0.09
C ALA A 172 -2.72 -14.38 -0.15
N ILE A 173 -3.49 -13.45 -0.70
CA ILE A 173 -3.14 -12.02 -0.77
C ILE A 173 -4.18 -11.23 0.02
N VAL A 174 -3.72 -10.36 0.91
CA VAL A 174 -4.56 -9.50 1.75
C VAL A 174 -4.17 -8.05 1.52
N THR A 175 -5.15 -7.19 1.26
CA THR A 175 -4.92 -5.74 1.26
C THR A 175 -5.48 -5.11 2.53
N THR A 176 -4.74 -4.17 3.14
CA THR A 176 -5.06 -3.62 4.45
C THR A 176 -5.80 -2.29 4.35
N ASP A 177 -6.82 -2.14 5.19
CA ASP A 177 -7.45 -0.85 5.49
C ASP A 177 -6.78 -0.18 6.70
N LEU A 178 -6.98 1.13 6.88
CA LEU A 178 -6.45 1.90 8.01
C LEU A 178 -6.98 1.45 9.38
N ARG A 179 -8.10 0.74 9.42
CA ARG A 179 -8.76 0.26 10.64
C ARG A 179 -8.23 -1.08 11.15
N LEU A 180 -7.32 -1.72 10.40
CA LEU A 180 -6.80 -3.04 10.76
C LEU A 180 -5.99 -3.00 12.06
N ASN A 181 -5.10 -2.04 12.19
CA ASN A 181 -4.23 -1.89 13.35
C ASN A 181 -3.64 -0.47 13.42
N GLU A 182 -2.91 -0.20 14.49
CA GLU A 182 -2.09 0.99 14.67
C GLU A 182 -0.62 0.57 14.60
N PRO A 183 0.16 1.11 13.62
CA PRO A 183 1.56 0.75 13.44
C PRO A 183 2.42 1.16 14.63
N ARG A 184 3.36 0.31 15.00
CA ARG A 184 4.37 0.60 16.05
C ARG A 184 5.40 1.61 15.59
N TYR A 185 5.91 2.40 16.52
CA TYR A 185 7.09 3.23 16.29
C TYR A 185 8.38 2.40 16.40
N ALA A 186 9.31 2.64 15.48
CA ALA A 186 10.63 2.03 15.56
C ALA A 186 11.46 2.68 16.68
N SER A 187 11.99 1.88 17.60
CA SER A 187 12.91 2.37 18.64
C SER A 187 14.31 2.68 18.07
N LEU A 188 15.05 3.59 18.72
CA LEU A 188 16.43 3.91 18.31
C LEU A 188 17.32 2.66 18.18
N PRO A 189 17.32 1.69 19.12
CA PRO A 189 18.07 0.45 18.96
C PRO A 189 17.66 -0.34 17.71
N ASN A 190 16.39 -0.38 17.38
CA ASN A 190 15.89 -1.09 16.18
C ASN A 190 16.30 -0.38 14.90
N ILE A 191 16.30 0.95 14.87
CA ILE A 191 16.82 1.75 13.74
C ILE A 191 18.31 1.43 13.50
N MET A 192 19.11 1.35 14.56
CA MET A 192 20.54 0.99 14.46
C MET A 192 20.75 -0.44 13.96
N LYS A 193 19.94 -1.40 14.45
CA LYS A 193 19.96 -2.79 13.96
C LYS A 193 19.53 -2.90 12.50
N ALA A 194 18.52 -2.14 12.10
CA ALA A 194 18.02 -2.13 10.73
C ALA A 194 19.07 -1.76 9.69
N LYS A 195 20.04 -0.89 10.04
CA LYS A 195 21.15 -0.53 9.13
C LYS A 195 21.99 -1.75 8.68
N LYS A 196 22.06 -2.80 9.52
CA LYS A 196 22.83 -4.02 9.26
C LYS A 196 21.99 -5.14 8.63
N LYS A 197 20.66 -5.04 8.64
CA LYS A 197 19.81 -6.08 8.04
C LYS A 197 19.98 -6.10 6.51
N PRO A 198 19.95 -7.29 5.88
CA PRO A 198 20.21 -7.43 4.47
C PRO A 198 19.06 -6.81 3.62
N ILE A 199 19.46 -6.13 2.55
CA ILE A 199 18.57 -5.74 1.46
C ILE A 199 19.18 -6.29 0.18
N ALA A 200 18.44 -7.14 -0.53
CA ALA A 200 18.84 -7.66 -1.82
C ALA A 200 18.45 -6.64 -2.91
N ASP A 201 19.43 -6.23 -3.71
CA ASP A 201 19.21 -5.39 -4.89
C ASP A 201 18.83 -6.25 -6.07
N LYS A 202 17.75 -5.86 -6.76
CA LYS A 202 17.18 -6.49 -7.95
C LYS A 202 16.82 -5.43 -8.98
N SER A 203 16.52 -5.85 -10.19
CA SER A 203 15.99 -5.03 -11.28
C SER A 203 14.70 -5.65 -11.84
N ALA A 204 13.93 -4.90 -12.61
CA ALA A 204 12.76 -5.43 -13.31
C ALA A 204 13.13 -6.55 -14.31
N ALA A 205 14.35 -6.49 -14.88
CA ALA A 205 14.85 -7.50 -15.79
C ALA A 205 15.06 -8.87 -15.12
N ASP A 206 15.38 -8.91 -13.80
CA ASP A 206 15.49 -10.17 -13.05
C ASP A 206 14.17 -10.95 -13.02
N TYR A 207 13.05 -10.27 -13.29
CA TYR A 207 11.71 -10.85 -13.34
C TYR A 207 11.12 -10.85 -14.75
N ALA A 208 11.92 -10.53 -15.78
CA ALA A 208 11.51 -10.43 -17.18
C ALA A 208 10.29 -9.50 -17.41
N VAL A 209 10.20 -8.39 -16.66
CA VAL A 209 9.08 -7.43 -16.74
C VAL A 209 9.52 -6.18 -17.47
N ASP A 210 8.76 -5.82 -18.52
CA ASP A 210 8.82 -4.53 -19.18
C ASP A 210 8.08 -3.49 -18.33
N VAL A 211 8.80 -2.46 -17.90
CA VAL A 211 8.29 -1.34 -17.08
C VAL A 211 8.04 -0.07 -17.90
N THR A 212 8.12 -0.14 -19.22
CA THR A 212 7.87 1.01 -20.10
C THR A 212 6.46 1.54 -19.87
N PRO A 213 6.31 2.84 -19.51
CA PRO A 213 5.00 3.43 -19.27
C PRO A 213 4.12 3.38 -20.52
N ARG A 214 2.85 3.07 -20.35
CA ARG A 214 1.82 3.08 -21.41
C ARG A 214 0.96 4.34 -21.38
N LEU A 215 0.98 5.06 -20.24
CA LEU A 215 0.26 6.30 -20.04
C LEU A 215 1.23 7.47 -20.00
N LYS A 216 0.78 8.63 -20.49
CA LYS A 216 1.50 9.89 -20.41
C LYS A 216 0.62 10.91 -19.69
N VAL A 217 1.11 11.44 -18.57
CA VAL A 217 0.47 12.58 -17.91
C VAL A 217 0.65 13.81 -18.78
N LEU A 218 -0.43 14.39 -19.23
CA LEU A 218 -0.43 15.56 -20.10
C LEU A 218 -0.32 16.86 -19.30
N LYS A 219 -1.01 16.93 -18.16
CA LYS A 219 -1.03 18.11 -17.30
C LYS A 219 -1.44 17.74 -15.88
N THR A 220 -0.80 18.36 -14.91
CA THR A 220 -1.16 18.32 -13.49
C THR A 220 -1.57 19.73 -13.05
N VAL A 221 -2.70 19.85 -12.37
CA VAL A 221 -3.23 21.14 -11.88
C VAL A 221 -3.67 21.00 -10.42
N GLU A 222 -3.63 22.08 -9.67
CA GLU A 222 -4.21 22.10 -8.33
C GLU A 222 -5.75 21.93 -8.42
N PRO A 223 -6.36 21.24 -7.44
CA PRO A 223 -7.81 21.16 -7.36
C PRO A 223 -8.41 22.56 -7.30
N SER A 224 -9.51 22.79 -8.05
CA SER A 224 -10.26 24.06 -7.94
C SER A 224 -10.76 24.25 -6.51
N GLY A 225 -10.64 25.45 -5.98
CA GLY A 225 -11.18 25.78 -4.66
C GLY A 225 -12.68 25.49 -4.59
N ARG A 226 -13.09 24.77 -3.54
CA ARG A 226 -14.52 24.54 -3.29
C ARG A 226 -15.14 25.81 -2.72
N LYS A 227 -16.32 26.20 -3.22
CA LYS A 227 -17.13 27.24 -2.58
C LYS A 227 -17.63 26.74 -1.23
N ALA A 228 -17.77 27.64 -0.26
CA ALA A 228 -18.41 27.30 1.00
C ALA A 228 -19.85 26.81 0.77
N GLY A 229 -20.26 25.80 1.52
CA GLY A 229 -21.63 25.33 1.49
C GLY A 229 -22.61 26.35 2.10
N VAL A 230 -23.89 26.16 1.87
CA VAL A 230 -24.97 26.96 2.45
C VAL A 230 -25.36 26.34 3.80
N LYS A 231 -25.34 27.14 4.86
CA LYS A 231 -25.89 26.72 6.15
C LYS A 231 -27.38 26.85 6.15
N VAL A 232 -28.07 25.79 6.53
CA VAL A 232 -29.56 25.79 6.67
C VAL A 232 -29.91 25.75 8.17
N LYS A 233 -31.11 26.25 8.49
CA LYS A 233 -31.55 26.39 9.91
C LYS A 233 -32.33 25.18 10.40
N THR A 234 -32.94 24.40 9.52
CA THR A 234 -33.79 23.27 9.88
C THR A 234 -33.53 22.06 8.99
N VAL A 235 -33.91 20.87 9.48
CA VAL A 235 -33.86 19.65 8.66
C VAL A 235 -34.81 19.72 7.47
N ALA A 236 -35.97 20.29 7.64
CA ALA A 236 -36.94 20.46 6.55
C ALA A 236 -36.34 21.32 5.41
N GLU A 237 -35.64 22.40 5.73
CA GLU A 237 -34.97 23.24 4.73
C GLU A 237 -33.84 22.47 4.03
N LEU A 238 -33.10 21.61 4.76
CA LEU A 238 -32.06 20.75 4.18
C LEU A 238 -32.68 19.76 3.16
N VAL A 239 -33.72 19.06 3.58
CA VAL A 239 -34.43 18.10 2.72
C VAL A 239 -34.98 18.77 1.46
N ALA A 240 -35.66 19.93 1.60
CA ALA A 240 -36.15 20.66 0.46
C ALA A 240 -35.04 21.06 -0.52
N LYS A 241 -33.90 21.56 -0.01
CA LYS A 241 -32.76 21.90 -0.88
C LYS A 241 -32.15 20.68 -1.57
N LEU A 242 -32.01 19.57 -0.88
CA LEU A 242 -31.46 18.33 -1.47
C LEU A 242 -32.40 17.74 -2.52
N HIS A 243 -33.71 17.82 -2.29
CA HIS A 243 -34.73 17.32 -3.21
C HIS A 243 -34.94 18.28 -4.39
N ASP A 244 -35.28 19.55 -4.10
CA ASP A 244 -35.82 20.48 -5.14
C ASP A 244 -34.68 21.18 -5.91
N GLU A 245 -33.53 21.50 -5.25
CA GLU A 245 -32.44 22.25 -5.89
C GLU A 245 -31.33 21.33 -6.42
N VAL A 246 -30.96 20.27 -5.65
CA VAL A 246 -29.81 19.39 -5.99
C VAL A 246 -30.24 18.08 -6.63
N GLY A 247 -31.44 17.58 -6.31
CA GLY A 247 -32.02 16.38 -6.92
C GLY A 247 -31.25 15.09 -6.54
N VAL A 248 -30.79 14.98 -5.29
CA VAL A 248 -30.03 13.81 -4.80
C VAL A 248 -30.81 12.90 -3.86
N ILE A 249 -32.01 13.33 -3.47
CA ILE A 249 -32.99 12.55 -2.70
C ILE A 249 -34.38 12.74 -3.26
#